data_4020cc408cef8636f11bfba027d343a1
#
_entry.id   4020cc408cef8636f11bfba027d343a1
#
_cell.length_a   1.000
_cell.length_b   1.000
_cell.length_c   1.000
_cell.angle_alpha   90.00
_cell.angle_beta   90.00
_cell.angle_gamma   90.00
#
_symmetry.space_group_name_H-M   'P 1'
#
loop_
_entity.id
_entity.type
_entity.pdbx_description
1 polymer ?
#
loop_
_entity_poly.entity_id
_entity_poly.type
_entity_poly.pdbx_seq_one_letter_code
_entity_poly.pdbx_strand_id
1 'polypeptide(L)'
;MLKAGFIQPETIPGHFPKNLRTIVELYRSCLDAGAELVLCPPLALSGVHTGELALRSGFRTQHRAALAYLAREIADVPLLLGAADAEGIRFHLLRNGLSFPRQAVI
;
A
#
# COMPACT_ATOMS: atom_id res chain seq x y z
N MET A 1 -10.87 -22.02 -6.13
CA MET A 1 -10.29 -20.98 -7.00
C MET A 1 -10.05 -19.71 -6.17
N LEU A 2 -8.87 -19.14 -6.27
CA LEU A 2 -8.53 -17.93 -5.56
C LEU A 2 -9.24 -16.73 -6.19
N LYS A 3 -9.95 -15.95 -5.38
CA LYS A 3 -10.62 -14.73 -5.83
C LYS A 3 -9.77 -13.52 -5.42
N ALA A 4 -9.14 -12.89 -6.39
CA ALA A 4 -8.28 -11.73 -6.15
C ALA A 4 -9.03 -10.44 -6.48
N GLY A 5 -8.91 -9.46 -5.61
CA GLY A 5 -9.40 -8.10 -5.84
C GLY A 5 -8.27 -7.22 -6.34
N PHE A 6 -8.59 -6.35 -7.27
CA PHE A 6 -7.64 -5.37 -7.80
C PHE A 6 -8.20 -3.98 -7.52
N ILE A 7 -7.44 -3.16 -6.80
CA ILE A 7 -7.88 -1.80 -6.52
C ILE A 7 -7.06 -0.79 -7.31
N GLN A 8 -7.72 0.29 -7.74
CA GLN A 8 -7.06 1.39 -8.46
C GLN A 8 -7.44 2.70 -7.78
N PRO A 9 -6.80 3.03 -6.66
CA PRO A 9 -7.13 4.24 -5.93
C PRO A 9 -6.70 5.49 -6.69
N GLU A 10 -7.56 6.50 -6.69
CA GLU A 10 -7.16 7.84 -7.11
C GLU A 10 -6.35 8.44 -5.96
N THR A 11 -5.11 8.79 -6.23
CA THR A 11 -4.19 9.24 -5.20
C THR A 11 -3.71 10.66 -5.49
N ILE A 12 -3.30 11.35 -4.43
CA ILE A 12 -2.72 12.68 -4.52
C ILE A 12 -1.26 12.59 -4.11
N PRO A 13 -0.34 13.11 -4.93
CA PRO A 13 1.08 13.07 -4.61
C PRO A 13 1.40 13.58 -3.22
N GLY A 14 2.05 12.75 -2.42
CA GLY A 14 2.50 13.11 -1.06
C GLY A 14 1.40 13.25 -0.02
N HIS A 15 0.13 13.08 -0.38
CA HIS A 15 -0.98 13.23 0.56
C HIS A 15 -1.33 11.89 1.19
N PHE A 16 -0.52 11.46 2.17
CA PHE A 16 -0.65 10.14 2.78
C PHE A 16 -2.00 9.90 3.45
N PRO A 17 -2.58 10.83 4.23
CA PRO A 17 -3.86 10.56 4.89
C PRO A 17 -4.98 10.26 3.90
N LYS A 18 -5.06 11.00 2.81
CA LYS A 18 -6.09 10.75 1.80
C LYS A 18 -5.85 9.46 1.05
N ASN A 19 -4.61 9.22 0.63
CA ASN A 19 -4.25 8.01 -0.11
C ASN A 19 -4.52 6.77 0.76
N LEU A 20 -4.14 6.83 2.02
CA LEU A 20 -4.39 5.78 2.99
C LEU A 20 -5.89 5.47 3.10
N ARG A 21 -6.70 6.49 3.27
CA ARG A 21 -8.16 6.32 3.39
C ARG A 21 -8.75 5.67 2.15
N THR A 22 -8.34 6.13 0.98
CA THR A 22 -8.83 5.59 -0.30
C THR A 22 -8.47 4.11 -0.43
N ILE A 23 -7.24 3.73 -0.10
CA ILE A 23 -6.80 2.34 -0.15
C ILE A 23 -7.63 1.48 0.80
N VAL A 24 -7.83 1.93 2.03
CA VAL A 24 -8.60 1.19 3.03
C VAL A 24 -10.05 1.00 2.59
N GLU A 25 -10.69 2.04 2.06
CA GLU A 25 -12.06 1.95 1.57
C GLU A 25 -12.20 0.94 0.44
N LEU A 26 -11.29 0.99 -0.54
CA LEU A 26 -11.31 0.04 -1.67
C LEU A 26 -10.99 -1.38 -1.21
N TYR A 27 -10.07 -1.54 -0.26
CA TYR A 27 -9.77 -2.83 0.34
C TYR A 27 -11.02 -3.44 0.96
N ARG A 28 -11.76 -2.66 1.75
CA ARG A 28 -12.98 -3.13 2.39
C ARG A 28 -14.05 -3.52 1.37
N SER A 29 -14.15 -2.76 0.28
CA SER A 29 -15.06 -3.12 -0.81
C SER A 29 -14.71 -4.47 -1.44
N CYS A 30 -13.41 -4.76 -1.58
CA CYS A 30 -12.97 -6.07 -2.07
C CYS A 30 -13.36 -7.20 -1.10
N LEU A 31 -13.25 -6.96 0.20
CA LEU A 31 -13.67 -7.95 1.20
C LEU A 31 -15.17 -8.24 1.09
N ASP A 32 -15.97 -7.20 0.93
CA ASP A 32 -17.42 -7.34 0.77
C ASP A 32 -17.77 -8.13 -0.48
N ALA A 33 -16.94 -8.07 -1.51
CA ALA A 33 -17.11 -8.84 -2.74
C ALA A 33 -16.53 -10.26 -2.66
N GLY A 34 -15.96 -10.64 -1.50
CA GLY A 34 -15.45 -11.98 -1.29
C GLY A 34 -14.01 -12.20 -1.72
N ALA A 35 -13.22 -11.16 -1.88
CA ALA A 35 -11.82 -11.31 -2.26
C ALA A 35 -11.01 -12.04 -1.18
N GLU A 36 -10.11 -12.88 -1.61
CA GLU A 36 -9.20 -13.64 -0.74
C GLU A 36 -7.79 -13.07 -0.76
N LEU A 37 -7.51 -12.18 -1.70
CA LEU A 37 -6.27 -11.44 -1.85
C LEU A 37 -6.60 -10.11 -2.50
N VAL A 38 -5.98 -9.02 -2.06
CA VAL A 38 -6.16 -7.71 -2.67
C VAL A 38 -4.82 -7.20 -3.18
N LEU A 39 -4.81 -6.75 -4.44
CA LEU A 39 -3.62 -6.20 -5.08
C LEU A 39 -3.80 -4.69 -5.26
N CYS A 40 -2.78 -3.95 -4.86
CA CYS A 40 -2.75 -2.50 -4.96
C CYS A 40 -1.57 -2.08 -5.84
N PRO A 41 -1.75 -1.08 -6.73
CA PRO A 41 -0.65 -0.65 -7.59
C PRO A 41 0.56 -0.17 -6.79
N PRO A 42 1.77 -0.32 -7.35
CA PRO A 42 2.96 0.26 -6.74
C PRO A 42 2.80 1.75 -6.53
N LEU A 43 3.33 2.26 -5.42
CA LEU A 43 3.37 3.68 -5.10
C LEU A 43 2.01 4.33 -4.83
N ALA A 44 0.95 3.54 -4.65
CA ALA A 44 -0.38 4.09 -4.38
C ALA A 44 -0.42 4.88 -3.07
N LEU A 45 0.33 4.46 -2.06
CA LEU A 45 0.33 5.13 -0.76
C LEU A 45 0.96 6.52 -0.85
N SER A 46 2.05 6.67 -1.59
CA SER A 46 2.70 7.97 -1.81
C SER A 46 2.01 8.79 -2.91
N GLY A 47 1.29 8.14 -3.79
CA GLY A 47 0.53 8.77 -4.86
C GLY A 47 1.29 8.99 -6.14
N VAL A 48 2.62 8.92 -6.13
CA VAL A 48 3.42 9.14 -7.35
C VAL A 48 4.78 8.53 -7.25
N HIS A 49 5.39 8.45 -8.40
CA HIS A 49 6.82 8.30 -8.57
C HIS A 49 7.50 9.58 -8.07
N THR A 50 8.25 9.48 -7.04
CA THR A 50 8.49 10.60 -6.16
C THR A 50 9.78 11.39 -6.38
N GLY A 51 10.68 10.95 -7.27
CA GLY A 51 11.88 11.73 -7.56
C GLY A 51 12.51 12.39 -6.33
N GLU A 52 12.51 13.73 -6.34
CA GLU A 52 13.11 14.51 -5.24
C GLU A 52 12.38 14.34 -3.91
N LEU A 53 11.08 14.11 -3.90
CA LEU A 53 10.33 13.95 -2.66
C LEU A 53 10.82 12.75 -1.85
N ALA A 54 11.22 11.68 -2.53
CA ALA A 54 11.71 10.49 -1.87
C ALA A 54 13.02 10.73 -1.11
N LEU A 55 13.75 11.80 -1.47
CA LEU A 55 15.00 12.15 -0.81
C LEU A 55 14.80 12.96 0.46
N ARG A 56 13.60 13.48 0.68
CA ARG A 56 13.30 14.27 1.88
C ARG A 56 13.07 13.35 3.06
N SER A 57 13.76 13.61 4.15
CA SER A 57 13.62 12.80 5.37
C SER A 57 12.19 12.79 5.92
N GLY A 58 11.52 13.93 5.85
CA GLY A 58 10.13 14.03 6.27
C GLY A 58 9.19 13.14 5.46
N PHE A 59 9.42 13.05 4.15
CA PHE A 59 8.65 12.17 3.28
C PHE A 59 8.81 10.70 3.68
N ARG A 60 10.04 10.26 3.92
CA ARG A 60 10.30 8.87 4.32
C ARG A 60 9.63 8.54 5.65
N THR A 61 9.71 9.47 6.61
CA THR A 61 9.09 9.28 7.91
C THR A 61 7.56 9.16 7.78
N GLN A 62 6.95 10.05 6.99
CA GLN A 62 5.51 10.00 6.75
C GLN A 62 5.10 8.74 6.01
N HIS A 63 5.88 8.33 5.03
CA HIS A 63 5.61 7.11 4.27
C HIS A 63 5.64 5.87 5.17
N ARG A 64 6.66 5.78 6.02
CA ARG A 64 6.80 4.67 6.96
C ARG A 64 5.64 4.63 7.95
N ALA A 65 5.26 5.79 8.49
CA ALA A 65 4.14 5.88 9.41
C ALA A 65 2.82 5.50 8.73
N ALA A 66 2.61 5.95 7.50
CA ALA A 66 1.42 5.61 6.74
C ALA A 66 1.34 4.12 6.42
N LEU A 67 2.47 3.51 6.07
CA LEU A 67 2.53 2.07 5.81
C LEU A 67 2.21 1.26 7.06
N ALA A 68 2.75 1.66 8.20
CA ALA A 68 2.46 1.01 9.48
C ALA A 68 0.98 1.14 9.87
N TYR A 69 0.39 2.31 9.62
CA TYR A 69 -1.03 2.52 9.88
C TYR A 69 -1.88 1.67 8.94
N LEU A 70 -1.54 1.65 7.66
CA LEU A 70 -2.25 0.81 6.69
C LEU A 70 -2.22 -0.66 7.09
N ALA A 71 -1.06 -1.15 7.52
CA ALA A 71 -0.92 -2.54 7.95
C ALA A 71 -1.90 -2.88 9.08
N ARG A 72 -2.12 -1.97 10.02
CA ARG A 72 -3.06 -2.18 11.12
C ARG A 72 -4.52 -2.27 10.65
N GLU A 73 -4.84 -1.62 9.54
CA GLU A 73 -6.19 -1.65 8.97
C GLU A 73 -6.46 -2.90 8.13
N ILE A 74 -5.42 -3.67 7.82
CA ILE A 74 -5.55 -4.88 7.01
C ILE A 74 -5.81 -6.08 7.92
N ALA A 75 -6.90 -6.79 7.61
CA ALA A 75 -7.33 -7.96 8.35
C ALA A 75 -6.69 -9.25 7.79
N ASP A 76 -7.40 -10.36 7.87
CA ASP A 76 -6.89 -11.67 7.46
C ASP A 76 -6.67 -11.80 5.95
N VAL A 77 -7.45 -11.09 5.13
CA VAL A 77 -7.24 -11.06 3.70
C VAL A 77 -6.03 -10.18 3.39
N PRO A 78 -4.95 -10.73 2.80
CA PRO A 78 -3.74 -9.96 2.58
C PRO A 78 -3.90 -8.88 1.51
N LEU A 79 -3.20 -7.77 1.70
CA LEU A 79 -3.04 -6.72 0.70
C LEU A 79 -1.59 -6.69 0.25
N LEU A 80 -1.37 -6.81 -1.05
CA LEU A 80 -0.05 -6.66 -1.64
C LEU A 80 0.09 -5.26 -2.22
N LEU A 81 1.10 -4.53 -1.78
CA LEU A 81 1.34 -3.13 -2.11
C LEU A 81 2.82 -2.90 -2.41
N GLY A 82 3.11 -2.19 -3.49
CA GLY A 82 4.46 -1.71 -3.76
C GLY A 82 4.71 -0.37 -3.09
N ALA A 83 5.89 -0.21 -2.48
CA ALA A 83 6.29 1.03 -1.84
C ALA A 83 7.73 1.38 -2.21
N ALA A 84 8.00 2.67 -2.39
CA ALA A 84 9.34 3.14 -2.70
C ALA A 84 10.14 3.38 -1.41
N ASP A 85 11.38 2.95 -1.41
CA ASP A 85 12.34 3.28 -0.37
C ASP A 85 13.66 3.76 -1.00
N ALA A 86 14.71 3.93 -0.21
CA ALA A 86 15.99 4.42 -0.68
C ALA A 86 16.66 3.47 -1.69
N GLU A 87 16.25 2.21 -1.72
CA GLU A 87 16.83 1.18 -2.58
C GLU A 87 15.98 0.86 -3.80
N GLY A 88 14.81 1.48 -3.93
CA GLY A 88 13.90 1.26 -5.02
C GLY A 88 12.49 0.88 -4.57
N ILE A 89 11.79 0.10 -5.38
CA ILE A 89 10.43 -0.33 -5.08
C ILE A 89 10.49 -1.72 -4.45
N ARG A 90 9.89 -1.86 -3.27
CA ARG A 90 9.68 -3.15 -2.62
C ARG A 90 8.21 -3.44 -2.52
N PHE A 91 7.86 -4.71 -2.62
CA PHE A 91 6.51 -5.14 -2.35
C PHE A 91 6.36 -5.50 -0.88
N HIS A 92 5.26 -5.07 -0.28
CA HIS A 92 4.90 -5.39 1.08
C HIS A 92 3.61 -6.18 1.08
N LEU A 93 3.63 -7.32 1.75
CA LEU A 93 2.43 -8.08 2.02
C LEU A 93 1.93 -7.68 3.40
N LEU A 94 0.74 -7.10 3.45
CA LEU A 94 0.12 -6.66 4.69
C LEU A 94 -0.96 -7.65 5.08
N ARG A 95 -0.95 -8.09 6.34
CA ARG A 95 -1.93 -9.04 6.86
C ARG A 95 -1.95 -8.99 8.38
N ASN A 96 -3.14 -8.93 8.96
CA ASN A 96 -3.36 -8.99 10.41
C ASN A 96 -2.49 -8.01 11.21
N GLY A 97 -2.37 -6.78 10.72
CA GLY A 97 -1.59 -5.74 11.37
C GLY A 97 -0.09 -5.81 11.14
N LEU A 98 0.39 -6.77 10.37
CA LEU A 98 1.82 -6.98 10.10
C LEU A 98 2.16 -6.62 8.66
N SER A 99 3.40 -6.20 8.46
CA SER A 99 3.95 -5.91 7.14
C SER A 99 5.13 -6.83 6.88
N PHE A 100 5.07 -7.56 5.77
CA PHE A 100 6.13 -8.46 5.35
C PHE A 100 6.75 -7.94 4.06
N PRO A 101 7.93 -7.29 4.14
CA PRO A 101 8.59 -6.85 2.91
C PRO A 101 8.99 -8.05 2.06
N ARG A 102 8.78 -7.92 0.76
CA ARG A 102 9.15 -8.93 -0.22
C ARG A 102 9.97 -8.31 -1.32
N GLN A 103 10.99 -9.00 -1.74
CA GLN A 103 11.77 -8.59 -2.88
C GLN A 103 10.98 -8.88 -4.15
N ALA A 104 10.94 -7.90 -5.07
CA ALA A 104 10.35 -8.15 -6.37
C ALA A 104 11.25 -9.09 -7.16
N VAL A 105 10.72 -10.24 -7.54
CA VAL A 105 11.40 -11.16 -8.43
C VAL A 105 10.66 -11.10 -9.76
N ILE A 106 11.38 -10.65 -10.75
CA ILE A 106 10.83 -10.56 -12.11
C ILE A 106 11.38 -11.71 -12.92
#